data_6b3935a2e17323e8860c83e61c9de365
#
_entry.id   6b3935a2e17323e8860c83e61c9de365
#
_cell.length_a   1.000
_cell.length_b   1.000
_cell.length_c   1.000
_cell.angle_alpha   90.00
_cell.angle_beta   90.00
_cell.angle_gamma   90.00
#
_symmetry.space_group_name_H-M   'P 1'
#
loop_
_entity.id
_entity.type
_entity.pdbx_description
1 polymer ?
#
loop_
_entity_poly.entity_id
_entity_poly.type
_entity_poly.pdbx_seq_one_letter_code
_entity_poly.pdbx_strand_id
1 'polypeptide(L)'
;MKTLLISMLACGIALAQTPPAPKKATPAPAQKAAPAASKAAPAAGPDLLKPNTLKAKAPDVYKVKFTTTKGDVIIQVNRVWAPMGADRFYNLVRGGFYKDAAFFRTLPNFMTQFGIPARPDVAAAWESAKILDDRVTQSNKRGMVTFATAGPNTRTTQVFINFGDNVFLDAQGFAPFGQVIEGMEVVDKFFSGYGDSPNQGRITAQGKAYLDKSFPNLDRILTAVVMPAAAPATAAAPAADAKK
;
A
#
# COMPACT_ATOMS: atom_id res chain seq x y z
N MET A 1 -30.18 60.56 -10.33
CA MET A 1 -31.62 60.26 -10.46
C MET A 1 -31.77 58.81 -10.02
N LYS A 2 -32.12 58.58 -8.75
CA LYS A 2 -33.45 58.23 -8.23
C LYS A 2 -34.11 57.14 -9.07
N THR A 3 -34.23 55.89 -8.55
CA THR A 3 -35.49 55.52 -7.92
C THR A 3 -35.32 54.24 -7.06
N LEU A 4 -35.74 54.38 -5.84
CA LEU A 4 -35.94 53.39 -4.78
C LEU A 4 -37.27 52.70 -5.04
N LEU A 5 -37.41 51.37 -4.89
CA LEU A 5 -38.68 50.70 -4.71
C LEU A 5 -38.59 49.66 -3.61
N ILE A 6 -39.29 49.97 -2.54
CA ILE A 6 -39.65 49.18 -1.38
C ILE A 6 -40.89 48.36 -1.75
N SER A 7 -40.96 47.08 -1.41
CA SER A 7 -42.21 46.32 -1.27
C SER A 7 -42.00 45.12 -0.33
N MET A 8 -42.44 45.27 0.80
CA MET A 8 -43.57 44.76 1.59
C MET A 8 -43.53 43.27 1.97
N LEU A 9 -43.42 43.12 3.22
CA LEU A 9 -43.62 42.06 4.20
C LEU A 9 -45.00 41.35 4.00
N ALA A 10 -45.02 40.03 4.00
CA ALA A 10 -46.18 39.21 4.30
C ALA A 10 -45.83 38.15 5.33
N CYS A 11 -46.34 38.36 6.52
CA CYS A 11 -46.29 37.47 7.67
C CYS A 11 -47.36 36.36 7.50
N GLY A 12 -46.94 35.11 7.31
CA GLY A 12 -47.83 33.96 7.28
C GLY A 12 -47.65 33.11 8.54
N ILE A 13 -48.66 33.14 9.41
CA ILE A 13 -48.74 32.35 10.64
C ILE A 13 -49.15 30.92 10.22
N ALA A 14 -48.27 29.93 10.39
CA ALA A 14 -48.61 28.52 10.25
C ALA A 14 -48.85 27.92 11.64
N LEU A 15 -50.08 27.42 11.81
CA LEU A 15 -50.51 26.69 13.01
C LEU A 15 -49.76 25.38 13.14
N ALA A 16 -49.18 25.17 14.31
CA ALA A 16 -48.58 23.89 14.69
C ALA A 16 -49.66 22.84 14.94
N GLN A 17 -49.59 21.75 14.15
CA GLN A 17 -50.36 20.53 14.44
C GLN A 17 -49.46 19.55 15.16
N THR A 18 -49.83 19.15 16.36
CA THR A 18 -49.25 18.09 17.16
C THR A 18 -49.52 16.73 16.60
N PRO A 19 -48.54 15.84 16.41
CA PRO A 19 -48.79 14.46 16.00
C PRO A 19 -49.28 13.60 17.18
N PRO A 20 -50.17 12.59 16.90
CA PRO A 20 -50.71 11.72 17.96
C PRO A 20 -49.66 10.70 18.49
N ALA A 21 -49.80 10.37 19.77
CA ALA A 21 -48.94 9.44 20.50
C ALA A 21 -48.97 8.00 19.89
N PRO A 22 -47.80 7.28 19.93
CA PRO A 22 -47.74 5.89 19.45
C PRO A 22 -48.41 4.92 20.43
N LYS A 23 -49.25 4.02 19.84
CA LYS A 23 -49.89 2.89 20.56
C LYS A 23 -48.80 1.87 21.01
N LYS A 24 -48.90 1.45 22.28
CA LYS A 24 -48.11 0.36 22.85
C LYS A 24 -48.28 -0.92 22.03
N ALA A 25 -47.19 -1.44 21.48
CA ALA A 25 -47.13 -2.77 20.88
C ALA A 25 -46.83 -3.81 21.97
N THR A 26 -47.59 -4.90 21.92
CA THR A 26 -47.48 -6.08 22.79
C THR A 26 -46.18 -6.84 22.48
N PRO A 27 -45.45 -7.38 23.48
CA PRO A 27 -44.21 -8.14 23.25
C PRO A 27 -44.54 -9.52 22.64
N ALA A 28 -43.87 -9.85 21.52
CA ALA A 28 -43.85 -11.18 20.94
C ALA A 28 -42.85 -12.09 21.75
N PRO A 29 -43.10 -13.42 21.81
CA PRO A 29 -42.29 -14.32 22.66
C PRO A 29 -40.85 -14.45 22.13
N ALA A 30 -39.90 -14.44 23.09
CA ALA A 30 -38.47 -14.58 22.87
C ALA A 30 -38.14 -15.92 22.20
N GLN A 31 -37.65 -15.89 20.96
CA GLN A 31 -36.94 -17.01 20.38
C GLN A 31 -35.55 -17.11 21.00
N LYS A 32 -35.22 -18.27 21.62
CA LYS A 32 -33.91 -18.63 22.08
C LYS A 32 -32.91 -18.55 20.92
N ALA A 33 -32.02 -17.56 20.95
CA ALA A 33 -30.91 -17.46 20.02
C ALA A 33 -29.94 -18.63 20.30
N ALA A 34 -29.60 -19.39 19.27
CA ALA A 34 -28.50 -20.34 19.26
C ALA A 34 -27.18 -19.57 19.45
N PRO A 35 -26.15 -20.17 20.11
CA PRO A 35 -24.88 -19.48 20.31
C PRO A 35 -24.22 -19.24 18.99
N ALA A 36 -24.07 -17.95 18.64
CA ALA A 36 -23.29 -17.52 17.50
C ALA A 36 -21.85 -18.00 17.68
N ALA A 37 -21.36 -18.82 16.74
CA ALA A 37 -19.97 -19.20 16.69
C ALA A 37 -19.12 -17.91 16.66
N SER A 38 -18.36 -17.71 17.73
CA SER A 38 -17.38 -16.64 17.84
C SER A 38 -16.39 -16.78 16.68
N LYS A 39 -16.52 -15.94 15.65
CA LYS A 39 -15.45 -15.72 14.67
C LYS A 39 -14.26 -15.21 15.48
N ALA A 40 -13.24 -16.06 15.66
CA ALA A 40 -11.97 -15.64 16.24
C ALA A 40 -11.53 -14.37 15.52
N ALA A 41 -11.32 -13.30 16.28
CA ALA A 41 -10.73 -12.07 15.73
C ALA A 41 -9.40 -12.45 15.07
N PRO A 42 -9.09 -11.94 13.87
CA PRO A 42 -7.80 -12.20 13.25
C PRO A 42 -6.72 -11.76 14.23
N ALA A 43 -5.75 -12.63 14.48
CA ALA A 43 -4.61 -12.34 15.35
C ALA A 43 -4.08 -10.96 14.97
N ALA A 44 -3.94 -10.07 15.97
CA ALA A 44 -3.44 -8.72 15.75
C ALA A 44 -2.11 -8.81 14.99
N GLY A 45 -2.05 -8.24 13.79
CA GLY A 45 -0.83 -8.20 13.00
C GLY A 45 0.28 -7.48 13.76
N PRO A 46 1.53 -7.55 13.27
CA PRO A 46 2.66 -6.87 13.91
C PRO A 46 2.36 -5.38 14.13
N ASP A 47 2.75 -4.86 15.28
CA ASP A 47 2.51 -3.46 15.66
C ASP A 47 3.40 -2.53 14.84
N LEU A 48 2.82 -1.87 13.85
CA LEU A 48 3.50 -0.92 12.98
C LEU A 48 4.05 0.32 13.71
N LEU A 49 3.59 0.60 14.93
CA LEU A 49 4.13 1.71 15.73
C LEU A 49 5.44 1.36 16.43
N LYS A 50 5.87 0.09 16.32
CA LYS A 50 7.13 -0.42 16.93
C LYS A 50 8.05 -1.02 15.87
N PRO A 51 8.71 -0.21 15.02
CA PRO A 51 9.61 -0.69 13.94
C PRO A 51 10.64 -1.71 14.41
N ASN A 52 11.15 -1.54 15.64
CA ASN A 52 12.17 -2.40 16.23
C ASN A 52 11.72 -3.84 16.51
N THR A 53 10.43 -4.13 16.47
CA THR A 53 9.87 -5.49 16.64
C THR A 53 9.75 -6.24 15.33
N LEU A 54 9.82 -5.56 14.19
CA LEU A 54 9.67 -6.11 12.85
C LEU A 54 11.06 -6.43 12.25
N LYS A 55 11.69 -7.51 12.74
CA LYS A 55 13.06 -7.91 12.39
C LYS A 55 13.16 -9.35 11.87
N ALA A 56 12.07 -9.90 11.33
CA ALA A 56 12.11 -11.23 10.75
C ALA A 56 13.06 -11.25 9.54
N LYS A 57 13.90 -12.29 9.47
CA LYS A 57 14.67 -12.59 8.27
C LYS A 57 13.72 -13.09 7.19
N ALA A 58 13.81 -12.53 5.99
CA ALA A 58 13.03 -13.00 4.85
C ALA A 58 13.53 -14.35 4.33
N PRO A 59 12.68 -15.12 3.65
CA PRO A 59 13.12 -16.24 2.82
C PRO A 59 14.11 -15.78 1.75
N ASP A 60 14.96 -16.68 1.27
CA ASP A 60 15.95 -16.34 0.23
C ASP A 60 15.29 -15.86 -1.06
N VAL A 61 14.15 -16.45 -1.43
CA VAL A 61 13.27 -15.99 -2.50
C VAL A 61 11.83 -16.01 -2.00
N TYR A 62 11.10 -14.92 -2.23
CA TYR A 62 9.67 -14.86 -1.94
C TYR A 62 8.94 -13.96 -2.94
N LYS A 63 7.64 -14.15 -3.04
CA LYS A 63 6.79 -13.32 -3.89
C LYS A 63 5.85 -12.47 -3.04
N VAL A 64 5.62 -11.26 -3.50
CA VAL A 64 4.65 -10.33 -2.90
C VAL A 64 3.62 -9.97 -3.97
N LYS A 65 2.35 -10.13 -3.62
CA LYS A 65 1.24 -9.64 -4.44
C LYS A 65 0.78 -8.29 -3.92
N PHE A 66 0.81 -7.28 -4.78
CA PHE A 66 0.09 -6.03 -4.59
C PHE A 66 -1.22 -6.09 -5.35
N THR A 67 -2.34 -5.87 -4.66
CA THR A 67 -3.60 -5.53 -5.32
C THR A 67 -3.68 -4.01 -5.34
N THR A 68 -3.70 -3.43 -6.52
CA THR A 68 -3.70 -1.97 -6.71
C THR A 68 -5.02 -1.48 -7.30
N THR A 69 -5.20 -0.17 -7.40
CA THR A 69 -6.35 0.46 -8.07
C THR A 69 -6.42 0.17 -9.58
N LYS A 70 -5.33 -0.29 -10.20
CA LYS A 70 -5.24 -0.62 -11.63
C LYS A 70 -5.16 -2.12 -11.93
N GLY A 71 -5.05 -2.95 -10.89
CA GLY A 71 -4.90 -4.40 -11.03
C GLY A 71 -3.81 -4.97 -10.12
N ASP A 72 -3.53 -6.25 -10.32
CA ASP A 72 -2.55 -6.97 -9.52
C ASP A 72 -1.14 -6.85 -10.09
N VAL A 73 -0.16 -6.76 -9.19
CA VAL A 73 1.27 -6.73 -9.52
C VAL A 73 1.98 -7.75 -8.63
N ILE A 74 2.79 -8.63 -9.21
CA ILE A 74 3.57 -9.62 -8.46
C ILE A 74 5.04 -9.27 -8.52
N ILE A 75 5.64 -9.08 -7.35
CA ILE A 75 7.06 -8.78 -7.17
C ILE A 75 7.73 -10.03 -6.62
N GLN A 76 8.75 -10.56 -7.31
CA GLN A 76 9.65 -11.54 -6.75
C GLN A 76 10.83 -10.83 -6.11
N VAL A 77 11.11 -11.18 -4.86
CA VAL A 77 12.24 -10.66 -4.09
C VAL A 77 13.30 -11.75 -3.98
N ASN A 78 14.55 -11.38 -4.24
CA ASN A 78 15.72 -12.24 -4.09
C ASN A 78 16.62 -11.64 -3.00
N ARG A 79 16.58 -12.24 -1.82
CA ARG A 79 17.27 -11.73 -0.64
C ARG A 79 18.77 -11.56 -0.85
N VAL A 80 19.40 -12.44 -1.62
CA VAL A 80 20.84 -12.39 -1.90
C VAL A 80 21.26 -11.13 -2.67
N TRP A 81 20.34 -10.49 -3.40
CA TRP A 81 20.66 -9.27 -4.16
C TRP A 81 20.89 -8.05 -3.25
N ALA A 82 20.05 -7.89 -2.22
CA ALA A 82 20.13 -6.80 -1.27
C ALA A 82 19.45 -7.23 0.05
N PRO A 83 20.18 -7.95 0.93
CA PRO A 83 19.56 -8.61 2.09
C PRO A 83 18.91 -7.66 3.09
N MET A 84 19.48 -6.47 3.35
CA MET A 84 18.89 -5.49 4.27
C MET A 84 17.57 -4.93 3.71
N GLY A 85 17.54 -4.61 2.41
CA GLY A 85 16.33 -4.15 1.72
C GLY A 85 15.26 -5.24 1.66
N ALA A 86 15.64 -6.47 1.30
CA ALA A 86 14.72 -7.61 1.21
C ALA A 86 14.06 -7.92 2.57
N ASP A 87 14.84 -7.97 3.66
CA ASP A 87 14.33 -8.19 5.02
C ASP A 87 13.41 -7.05 5.46
N ARG A 88 13.77 -5.79 5.16
CA ARG A 88 12.93 -4.62 5.45
C ARG A 88 11.60 -4.71 4.70
N PHE A 89 11.61 -4.96 3.41
CA PHE A 89 10.41 -5.04 2.58
C PHE A 89 9.49 -6.18 3.04
N TYR A 90 10.05 -7.35 3.36
CA TYR A 90 9.31 -8.49 3.90
C TYR A 90 8.55 -8.14 5.17
N ASN A 91 9.19 -7.47 6.12
CA ASN A 91 8.58 -7.06 7.38
C ASN A 91 7.49 -6.00 7.18
N LEU A 92 7.71 -5.02 6.30
CA LEU A 92 6.72 -4.00 5.96
C LEU A 92 5.47 -4.61 5.33
N VAL A 93 5.63 -5.54 4.38
CA VAL A 93 4.50 -6.24 3.74
C VAL A 93 3.72 -7.06 4.77
N ARG A 94 4.41 -7.87 5.60
CA ARG A 94 3.75 -8.69 6.64
C ARG A 94 3.04 -7.86 7.69
N GLY A 95 3.54 -6.66 7.97
CA GLY A 95 2.92 -5.71 8.88
C GLY A 95 1.70 -4.99 8.28
N GLY A 96 1.45 -5.11 6.98
CA GLY A 96 0.39 -4.36 6.30
C GLY A 96 0.73 -2.88 6.11
N PHE A 97 2.02 -2.52 6.16
CA PHE A 97 2.50 -1.13 6.09
C PHE A 97 2.04 -0.40 4.82
N TYR A 98 2.02 -1.11 3.67
CA TYR A 98 1.69 -0.52 2.38
C TYR A 98 0.19 -0.41 2.09
N LYS A 99 -0.67 -0.84 3.00
CA LYS A 99 -2.12 -0.69 2.80
C LYS A 99 -2.50 0.78 2.61
N ASP A 100 -3.24 1.05 1.54
CA ASP A 100 -3.67 2.40 1.11
C ASP A 100 -2.51 3.37 0.78
N ALA A 101 -1.27 2.90 0.71
CA ALA A 101 -0.13 3.71 0.28
C ALA A 101 -0.27 4.09 -1.19
N ALA A 102 -0.02 5.36 -1.52
CA ALA A 102 -0.11 5.87 -2.89
C ALA A 102 1.22 5.73 -3.63
N PHE A 103 1.11 5.59 -4.96
CA PHE A 103 2.21 5.82 -5.89
C PHE A 103 2.33 7.35 -6.09
N PHE A 104 2.94 8.02 -5.12
CA PHE A 104 2.88 9.47 -4.99
C PHE A 104 3.78 10.24 -5.96
N ARG A 105 4.73 9.56 -6.59
CA ARG A 105 5.65 10.13 -7.57
C ARG A 105 5.79 9.16 -8.73
N THR A 106 5.21 9.51 -9.88
CA THR A 106 5.23 8.67 -11.08
C THR A 106 5.77 9.50 -12.24
N LEU A 107 6.97 9.18 -12.70
CA LEU A 107 7.67 9.85 -13.79
C LEU A 107 7.81 8.90 -14.97
N PRO A 108 7.12 9.15 -16.10
CA PRO A 108 7.21 8.29 -17.28
C PRO A 108 8.66 8.09 -17.74
N ASN A 109 8.97 6.89 -18.22
CA ASN A 109 10.29 6.46 -18.66
C ASN A 109 11.37 6.41 -17.56
N PHE A 110 11.03 6.78 -16.32
CA PHE A 110 11.95 6.72 -15.18
C PHE A 110 11.46 5.71 -14.15
N MET A 111 10.58 6.10 -13.22
CA MET A 111 10.13 5.20 -12.16
C MET A 111 8.79 5.63 -11.57
N THR A 112 8.15 4.74 -10.79
CA THR A 112 7.07 5.08 -9.88
C THR A 112 7.48 4.78 -8.44
N GLN A 113 7.29 5.76 -7.52
CA GLN A 113 7.74 5.71 -6.14
C GLN A 113 6.55 5.68 -5.18
N PHE A 114 6.65 4.85 -4.15
CA PHE A 114 5.67 4.65 -3.09
C PHE A 114 6.35 4.36 -1.75
N GLY A 115 5.58 4.13 -0.68
CA GLY A 115 6.13 3.66 0.59
C GLY A 115 6.15 4.71 1.69
N ILE A 116 5.42 5.82 1.53
CA ILE A 116 4.96 6.62 2.66
C ILE A 116 3.58 6.05 3.04
N PRO A 117 3.35 5.62 4.29
CA PRO A 117 2.12 4.95 4.67
C PRO A 117 0.94 5.93 4.68
N ALA A 118 -0.27 5.41 4.51
CA ALA A 118 -1.51 6.19 4.54
C ALA A 118 -1.77 6.85 5.92
N ARG A 119 -1.20 6.27 6.99
CA ARG A 119 -1.34 6.67 8.39
C ARG A 119 -0.16 7.52 8.85
N PRO A 120 -0.39 8.78 9.29
CA PRO A 120 0.67 9.68 9.77
C PRO A 120 1.40 9.18 11.02
N ASP A 121 0.70 8.54 11.95
CA ASP A 121 1.31 7.96 13.16
C ASP A 121 2.32 6.86 12.82
N VAL A 122 1.98 6.02 11.85
CA VAL A 122 2.91 5.00 11.31
C VAL A 122 4.08 5.67 10.59
N ALA A 123 3.82 6.70 9.77
CA ALA A 123 4.87 7.44 9.07
C ALA A 123 5.90 8.01 10.04
N ALA A 124 5.44 8.68 11.11
CA ALA A 124 6.31 9.22 12.16
C ALA A 124 7.13 8.14 12.89
N ALA A 125 6.52 6.99 13.19
CA ALA A 125 7.24 5.89 13.85
C ALA A 125 8.38 5.30 12.98
N TRP A 126 8.26 5.35 11.65
CA TRP A 126 9.24 4.78 10.72
C TRP A 126 10.25 5.79 10.16
N GLU A 127 10.11 7.08 10.43
CA GLU A 127 10.96 8.15 9.89
C GLU A 127 12.45 7.94 10.22
N SER A 128 12.74 7.52 11.46
CA SER A 128 14.09 7.25 11.92
C SER A 128 14.53 5.79 11.80
N ALA A 129 13.66 4.90 11.32
CA ALA A 129 13.93 3.46 11.22
C ALA A 129 14.83 3.11 10.02
N LYS A 130 16.00 3.69 9.95
CA LYS A 130 16.97 3.53 8.87
C LYS A 130 17.55 2.11 8.82
N ILE A 131 17.97 1.68 7.62
CA ILE A 131 18.78 0.47 7.40
C ILE A 131 20.08 0.84 6.70
N LEU A 132 21.09 0.02 6.94
CA LEU A 132 22.38 0.13 6.24
C LEU A 132 22.19 -0.15 4.74
N ASP A 133 23.07 0.43 3.93
CA ASP A 133 23.02 0.19 2.49
C ASP A 133 23.48 -1.22 2.15
N ASP A 134 22.80 -1.79 1.16
CA ASP A 134 23.23 -3.02 0.51
C ASP A 134 24.20 -2.68 -0.63
N ARG A 135 25.07 -3.61 -0.95
CA ARG A 135 25.89 -3.56 -2.15
C ARG A 135 25.03 -3.64 -3.39
N VAL A 136 25.31 -2.86 -4.42
CA VAL A 136 24.66 -2.99 -5.74
C VAL A 136 25.22 -4.25 -6.42
N THR A 137 24.37 -5.26 -6.59
CA THR A 137 24.70 -6.55 -7.24
C THR A 137 23.87 -6.77 -8.50
N GLN A 138 22.81 -6.01 -8.68
CA GLN A 138 21.92 -6.03 -9.82
C GLN A 138 21.79 -4.61 -10.39
N SER A 139 21.56 -4.50 -11.71
CA SER A 139 21.35 -3.21 -12.35
C SER A 139 19.90 -2.78 -12.29
N ASN A 140 19.66 -1.46 -12.20
CA ASN A 140 18.34 -0.84 -12.17
C ASN A 140 17.68 -0.82 -13.56
N LYS A 141 17.33 -2.00 -14.06
CA LYS A 141 16.62 -2.19 -15.33
C LYS A 141 15.11 -2.12 -15.13
N ARG A 142 14.37 -2.01 -16.24
CA ARG A 142 12.90 -2.04 -16.24
C ARG A 142 12.35 -3.17 -15.38
N GLY A 143 11.38 -2.84 -14.52
CA GLY A 143 10.72 -3.76 -13.60
C GLY A 143 11.48 -4.04 -12.30
N MET A 144 12.75 -3.62 -12.19
CA MET A 144 13.51 -3.78 -10.95
C MET A 144 12.95 -2.89 -9.86
N VAL A 145 12.97 -3.41 -8.61
CA VAL A 145 12.39 -2.80 -7.41
C VAL A 145 13.52 -2.46 -6.46
N THR A 146 13.59 -1.18 -6.06
CA THR A 146 14.74 -0.63 -5.33
C THR A 146 14.28 0.33 -4.24
N PHE A 147 14.97 0.37 -3.10
CA PHE A 147 14.71 1.38 -2.07
C PHE A 147 15.19 2.77 -2.48
N ALA A 148 14.36 3.78 -2.25
CA ALA A 148 14.77 5.17 -2.31
C ALA A 148 15.67 5.53 -1.13
N THR A 149 16.61 6.46 -1.35
CA THR A 149 17.55 6.95 -0.34
C THR A 149 17.73 8.48 -0.47
N ALA A 150 18.02 9.14 0.62
CA ALA A 150 18.42 10.56 0.69
C ALA A 150 19.93 10.72 0.98
N GLY A 151 20.72 9.69 0.69
CA GLY A 151 22.15 9.60 0.93
C GLY A 151 22.52 8.29 1.64
N PRO A 152 23.79 8.07 1.97
CA PRO A 152 24.26 6.83 2.56
C PRO A 152 23.52 6.44 3.84
N ASN A 153 23.09 5.18 3.94
CA ASN A 153 22.43 4.59 5.11
C ASN A 153 21.17 5.33 5.58
N THR A 154 20.40 5.91 4.65
CA THR A 154 19.17 6.64 4.96
C THR A 154 17.87 5.95 4.49
N ARG A 155 17.99 4.76 3.90
CA ARG A 155 16.83 3.97 3.46
C ARG A 155 15.92 3.63 4.65
N THR A 156 14.60 3.84 4.50
CA THR A 156 13.60 3.50 5.53
C THR A 156 12.51 2.59 4.98
N THR A 157 11.53 3.16 4.27
CA THR A 157 10.31 2.46 3.83
C THR A 157 9.93 2.72 2.38
N GLN A 158 10.50 3.78 1.76
CA GLN A 158 10.14 4.17 0.41
C GLN A 158 10.87 3.31 -0.63
N VAL A 159 10.13 2.93 -1.64
CA VAL A 159 10.54 2.00 -2.70
C VAL A 159 10.10 2.56 -4.05
N PHE A 160 10.83 2.24 -5.11
CA PHE A 160 10.40 2.54 -6.47
C PHE A 160 10.51 1.32 -7.40
N ILE A 161 9.70 1.34 -8.46
CA ILE A 161 9.73 0.38 -9.56
C ILE A 161 10.21 1.13 -10.80
N ASN A 162 11.24 0.60 -11.46
CA ASN A 162 11.80 1.21 -12.65
C ASN A 162 10.89 1.00 -13.88
N PHE A 163 10.56 2.07 -14.62
CA PHE A 163 9.86 2.00 -15.91
C PHE A 163 10.80 1.70 -17.08
N GLY A 164 12.05 2.07 -16.97
CA GLY A 164 13.08 1.88 -17.99
C GLY A 164 14.39 1.38 -17.40
N ASP A 165 15.41 1.33 -18.24
CA ASP A 165 16.77 0.96 -17.84
C ASP A 165 17.49 2.18 -17.24
N ASN A 166 17.46 2.30 -15.93
CA ASN A 166 18.03 3.39 -15.16
C ASN A 166 19.41 3.01 -14.59
N VAL A 167 20.28 2.45 -15.43
CA VAL A 167 21.60 1.91 -15.02
C VAL A 167 22.50 2.93 -14.34
N PHE A 168 22.27 4.23 -14.57
CA PHE A 168 23.02 5.30 -13.90
C PHE A 168 22.81 5.34 -12.38
N LEU A 169 21.71 4.74 -11.88
CA LEU A 169 21.43 4.61 -10.45
C LEU A 169 22.37 3.62 -9.76
N ASP A 170 22.95 2.69 -10.50
CA ASP A 170 23.82 1.66 -9.94
C ASP A 170 25.07 2.29 -9.31
N ALA A 171 25.68 3.25 -9.99
CA ALA A 171 26.84 4.01 -9.48
C ALA A 171 26.48 4.93 -8.29
N GLN A 172 25.19 5.21 -8.08
CA GLN A 172 24.70 6.02 -6.97
C GLN A 172 24.33 5.18 -5.74
N GLY A 173 24.54 3.86 -5.78
CA GLY A 173 24.30 2.96 -4.65
C GLY A 173 22.85 2.48 -4.51
N PHE A 174 22.01 2.65 -5.52
CA PHE A 174 20.65 2.11 -5.52
C PHE A 174 20.68 0.60 -5.82
N ALA A 175 20.56 -0.23 -4.78
CA ALA A 175 20.64 -1.68 -4.85
C ALA A 175 19.26 -2.32 -5.05
N PRO A 176 18.93 -2.89 -6.23
CA PRO A 176 17.70 -3.64 -6.43
C PRO A 176 17.63 -4.88 -5.54
N PHE A 177 16.46 -5.13 -4.95
CA PHE A 177 16.22 -6.30 -4.10
C PHE A 177 15.18 -7.25 -4.68
N GLY A 178 14.45 -6.83 -5.70
CA GLY A 178 13.39 -7.61 -6.33
C GLY A 178 13.07 -7.12 -7.73
N GLN A 179 12.13 -7.81 -8.36
CA GLN A 179 11.67 -7.55 -9.72
C GLN A 179 10.17 -7.81 -9.84
N VAL A 180 9.47 -6.96 -10.58
CA VAL A 180 8.10 -7.25 -11.05
C VAL A 180 8.17 -8.39 -12.06
N ILE A 181 7.49 -9.50 -11.74
CA ILE A 181 7.44 -10.69 -12.61
C ILE A 181 6.10 -10.83 -13.32
N GLU A 182 5.04 -10.20 -12.79
CA GLU A 182 3.70 -10.15 -13.39
C GLU A 182 3.08 -8.78 -13.12
N GLY A 183 2.33 -8.23 -14.08
CA GLY A 183 1.60 -6.96 -13.91
C GLY A 183 2.43 -5.71 -14.21
N MET A 184 3.53 -5.79 -14.96
CA MET A 184 4.29 -4.61 -15.37
C MET A 184 3.44 -3.68 -16.26
N GLU A 185 2.53 -4.23 -17.05
CA GLU A 185 1.53 -3.49 -17.83
C GLU A 185 0.48 -2.77 -16.96
N VAL A 186 0.30 -3.22 -15.72
CA VAL A 186 -0.52 -2.52 -14.70
C VAL A 186 0.25 -1.33 -14.15
N VAL A 187 1.55 -1.52 -13.84
CA VAL A 187 2.44 -0.47 -13.36
C VAL A 187 2.55 0.66 -14.38
N ASP A 188 2.63 0.35 -15.68
CA ASP A 188 2.69 1.34 -16.77
C ASP A 188 1.43 2.23 -16.85
N LYS A 189 0.30 1.79 -16.28
CA LYS A 189 -0.98 2.54 -16.26
C LYS A 189 -1.15 3.43 -15.04
N PHE A 190 -0.19 3.47 -14.12
CA PHE A 190 -0.29 4.33 -12.96
C PHE A 190 -0.30 5.80 -13.36
N PHE A 191 -1.16 6.56 -12.71
CA PHE A 191 -1.37 7.96 -13.05
C PHE A 191 -0.11 8.79 -12.83
N SER A 192 0.39 9.40 -13.88
CA SER A 192 1.62 10.19 -13.89
C SER A 192 1.41 11.71 -13.96
N GLY A 193 0.14 12.16 -14.10
CA GLY A 193 -0.16 13.57 -14.35
C GLY A 193 0.22 14.54 -13.24
N TYR A 194 0.57 14.03 -12.05
CA TYR A 194 1.06 14.87 -10.94
C TYR A 194 2.59 14.92 -10.83
N GLY A 195 3.32 14.02 -11.51
CA GLY A 195 4.80 13.99 -11.49
C GLY A 195 5.37 14.04 -10.07
N ASP A 196 6.15 15.09 -9.77
CA ASP A 196 6.78 15.39 -8.48
C ASP A 196 5.94 16.29 -7.56
N SER A 197 4.73 16.71 -7.96
CA SER A 197 3.92 17.70 -7.23
C SER A 197 3.48 17.25 -5.82
N PRO A 198 3.20 15.96 -5.53
CA PRO A 198 2.86 15.55 -4.17
C PRO A 198 4.03 15.74 -3.20
N ASN A 199 3.85 16.65 -2.22
CA ASN A 199 4.90 16.96 -1.26
C ASN A 199 5.04 15.84 -0.21
N GLN A 200 6.19 15.17 -0.17
CA GLN A 200 6.45 14.01 0.69
C GLN A 200 6.34 14.33 2.19
N GLY A 201 6.81 15.50 2.63
CA GLY A 201 6.68 15.93 4.02
C GLY A 201 5.20 16.10 4.43
N ARG A 202 4.36 16.63 3.53
CA ARG A 202 2.92 16.71 3.78
C ARG A 202 2.25 15.33 3.74
N ILE A 203 2.71 14.41 2.90
CA ILE A 203 2.21 13.02 2.93
C ILE A 203 2.56 12.37 4.27
N THR A 204 3.79 12.54 4.76
CA THR A 204 4.23 12.03 6.07
C THR A 204 3.37 12.60 7.21
N ALA A 205 3.11 13.91 7.20
CA ALA A 205 2.41 14.60 8.27
C ALA A 205 0.87 14.42 8.25
N GLN A 206 0.26 14.27 7.08
CA GLN A 206 -1.20 14.28 6.88
C GLN A 206 -1.74 12.99 6.23
N GLY A 207 -0.88 12.13 5.73
CA GLY A 207 -1.20 10.82 5.18
C GLY A 207 -2.19 10.87 4.01
N LYS A 208 -3.08 9.87 4.02
CA LYS A 208 -4.10 9.68 2.99
C LYS A 208 -5.01 10.91 2.81
N ALA A 209 -5.35 11.62 3.89
CA ALA A 209 -6.26 12.77 3.84
C ALA A 209 -5.74 13.91 2.96
N TYR A 210 -4.43 14.19 3.00
CA TYR A 210 -3.80 15.17 2.12
C TYR A 210 -3.88 14.74 0.65
N LEU A 211 -3.59 13.48 0.37
CA LEU A 211 -3.58 12.97 -1.00
C LEU A 211 -4.99 12.89 -1.60
N ASP A 212 -5.99 12.45 -0.82
CA ASP A 212 -7.38 12.39 -1.29
C ASP A 212 -7.92 13.77 -1.67
N LYS A 213 -7.54 14.79 -0.89
CA LYS A 213 -7.98 16.17 -1.14
C LYS A 213 -7.25 16.83 -2.31
N SER A 214 -5.94 16.65 -2.40
CA SER A 214 -5.09 17.44 -3.31
C SER A 214 -4.67 16.68 -4.57
N PHE A 215 -4.70 15.32 -4.54
CA PHE A 215 -4.21 14.45 -5.59
C PHE A 215 -5.12 13.20 -5.76
N PRO A 216 -6.42 13.39 -6.03
CA PRO A 216 -7.42 12.32 -5.99
C PRO A 216 -7.20 11.22 -7.04
N ASN A 217 -6.45 11.49 -8.12
CA ASN A 217 -6.22 10.52 -9.21
C ASN A 217 -5.03 9.59 -8.94
N LEU A 218 -4.30 9.72 -7.82
CA LEU A 218 -3.18 8.84 -7.52
C LEU A 218 -3.63 7.40 -7.35
N ASP A 219 -2.93 6.49 -8.01
CA ASP A 219 -3.11 5.06 -7.79
C ASP A 219 -2.54 4.62 -6.43
N ARG A 220 -3.12 3.54 -5.89
CA ARG A 220 -2.83 3.07 -4.52
C ARG A 220 -2.67 1.57 -4.47
N ILE A 221 -1.92 1.12 -3.46
CA ILE A 221 -1.85 -0.27 -3.05
C ILE A 221 -3.02 -0.52 -2.09
N LEU A 222 -4.03 -1.28 -2.52
CA LEU A 222 -5.16 -1.65 -1.68
C LEU A 222 -4.75 -2.70 -0.64
N THR A 223 -3.99 -3.71 -1.08
CA THR A 223 -3.40 -4.74 -0.21
C THR A 223 -2.01 -5.14 -0.71
N ALA A 224 -1.14 -5.53 0.23
CA ALA A 224 0.16 -6.12 -0.04
C ALA A 224 0.31 -7.39 0.81
N VAL A 225 0.54 -8.53 0.19
CA VAL A 225 0.66 -9.81 0.90
C VAL A 225 1.85 -10.63 0.41
N VAL A 226 2.55 -11.27 1.32
CA VAL A 226 3.55 -12.30 0.96
C VAL A 226 2.77 -13.52 0.51
N MET A 227 3.04 -13.97 -0.72
CA MET A 227 2.42 -15.16 -1.26
C MET A 227 2.96 -16.43 -0.58
N PRO A 228 2.14 -17.46 -0.38
CA PRO A 228 2.65 -18.76 0.04
C PRO A 228 3.76 -19.23 -0.89
N ALA A 229 4.80 -19.88 -0.35
CA ALA A 229 5.78 -20.57 -1.19
C ALA A 229 5.03 -21.58 -2.06
N ALA A 230 5.34 -21.62 -3.37
CA ALA A 230 4.80 -22.69 -4.21
C ALA A 230 5.21 -24.03 -3.58
N ALA A 231 4.24 -24.94 -3.39
CA ALA A 231 4.56 -26.29 -2.98
C ALA A 231 5.61 -26.84 -3.98
N PRO A 232 6.64 -27.56 -3.49
CA PRO A 232 7.60 -28.17 -4.41
C PRO A 232 6.79 -29.02 -5.41
N ALA A 233 7.00 -28.77 -6.71
CA ALA A 233 6.40 -29.61 -7.74
C ALA A 233 6.79 -31.04 -7.42
N THR A 234 5.81 -31.88 -7.09
CA THR A 234 6.03 -33.31 -6.90
C THR A 234 6.66 -33.81 -8.20
N ALA A 235 7.93 -34.15 -8.14
CA ALA A 235 8.60 -34.73 -9.30
C ALA A 235 7.76 -35.91 -9.77
N ALA A 236 7.20 -35.80 -10.96
CA ALA A 236 6.51 -36.94 -11.59
C ALA A 236 7.50 -38.10 -11.62
N ALA A 237 7.16 -39.19 -10.93
CA ALA A 237 7.95 -40.41 -10.97
C ALA A 237 8.14 -40.81 -12.43
N PRO A 238 9.37 -41.22 -12.85
CA PRO A 238 9.57 -41.68 -14.21
C PRO A 238 8.68 -42.91 -14.43
N ALA A 239 7.89 -42.87 -15.50
CA ALA A 239 7.09 -44.02 -15.94
C ALA A 239 8.03 -45.21 -16.13
N ALA A 240 7.79 -46.27 -15.37
CA ALA A 240 8.53 -47.52 -15.53
C ALA A 240 8.28 -48.06 -16.93
N ASP A 241 9.35 -48.18 -17.71
CA ASP A 241 9.37 -48.82 -19.01
C ASP A 241 8.95 -50.28 -18.85
N ALA A 242 7.73 -50.63 -19.22
CA ALA A 242 7.29 -52.01 -19.34
C ALA A 242 7.85 -52.55 -20.66
N LYS A 243 9.03 -53.16 -20.58
CA LYS A 243 9.50 -54.08 -21.64
C LYS A 243 8.61 -55.31 -21.67
N LYS A 244 8.07 -55.58 -22.83
CA LYS A 244 7.71 -56.89 -23.29
C LYS A 244 8.20 -57.08 -24.73
#